data_61fc33a727b1201e5bfde2c1bd93f87b
#
_entry.id   61fc33a727b1201e5bfde2c1bd93f87b
#
_cell.length_a   1.000
_cell.length_b   1.000
_cell.length_c   1.000
_cell.angle_alpha   90.00
_cell.angle_beta   90.00
_cell.angle_gamma   90.00
#
_symmetry.space_group_name_H-M   'P 1'
#
loop_
_entity.id
_entity.type
_entity.pdbx_description
1 polymer ?
#
loop_
_entity_poly.entity_id
_entity_poly.type
_entity_poly.pdbx_seq_one_letter_code
_entity_poly.pdbx_strand_id
1 'polypeptide(L)'
;MIISASTDYRAAAKRRLPPFLFHYIDGGAYAEHTLKRNVADLADIALRQRVLNNMSELSLETQLFSETLAMPVALSPVGLTGMYARRGEVQAARAADAKGIPFTLSTVSVCPIEEVAPAIKRPMWFQLYVLKDRGFMKNALERAKAAGVTTLVFT
;
A
#
# COMPACT_ATOMS: atom_id res chain seq x y z
N MET A 1 -5.48 0.86 -24.66
CA MET A 1 -5.23 2.11 -23.90
C MET A 1 -3.76 2.11 -23.54
N ILE A 2 -3.06 3.20 -23.84
CA ILE A 2 -1.67 3.40 -23.41
C ILE A 2 -1.73 3.95 -21.98
N ILE A 3 -0.93 3.40 -21.07
CA ILE A 3 -0.81 3.86 -19.69
C ILE A 3 0.42 4.78 -19.62
N SER A 4 0.18 6.06 -19.47
CA SER A 4 1.23 7.09 -19.40
C SER A 4 1.34 7.71 -18.00
N ALA A 5 0.25 7.68 -17.24
CA ALA A 5 0.17 8.23 -15.89
C ALA A 5 -0.67 7.33 -14.97
N SER A 6 -0.55 7.54 -13.67
CA SER A 6 -1.34 6.79 -12.67
C SER A 6 -2.85 6.96 -12.85
N THR A 7 -3.30 8.12 -13.33
CA THR A 7 -4.70 8.41 -13.64
C THR A 7 -5.27 7.52 -14.74
N ASP A 8 -4.44 6.98 -15.64
CA ASP A 8 -4.88 6.06 -16.69
C ASP A 8 -5.30 4.71 -16.12
N TYR A 9 -4.64 4.26 -15.04
CA TYR A 9 -5.08 3.07 -14.31
C TYR A 9 -6.47 3.25 -13.71
N ARG A 10 -6.78 4.43 -13.15
CA ARG A 10 -8.12 4.75 -12.64
C ARG A 10 -9.17 4.64 -13.75
N ALA A 11 -8.89 5.21 -14.92
CA ALA A 11 -9.77 5.13 -16.09
C ALA A 11 -9.95 3.70 -16.61
N ALA A 12 -8.89 2.88 -16.55
CA ALA A 12 -8.95 1.45 -16.89
C ALA A 12 -9.77 0.65 -15.88
N ALA A 13 -9.56 0.89 -14.59
CA ALA A 13 -10.28 0.23 -13.51
C ALA A 13 -11.79 0.53 -13.58
N LYS A 14 -12.17 1.79 -13.81
CA LYS A 14 -13.58 2.19 -13.99
C LYS A 14 -14.31 1.42 -15.09
N ARG A 15 -13.61 1.06 -16.16
CA ARG A 15 -14.20 0.28 -17.27
C ARG A 15 -14.24 -1.22 -17.02
N ARG A 16 -13.37 -1.72 -16.13
CA ARG A 16 -13.17 -3.16 -15.92
C ARG A 16 -13.86 -3.69 -14.67
N LEU A 17 -13.92 -2.88 -13.62
CA LEU A 17 -14.46 -3.30 -12.33
C LEU A 17 -15.99 -3.13 -12.29
N PRO A 18 -16.70 -4.01 -11.58
CA PRO A 18 -18.08 -3.75 -11.21
C PRO A 18 -18.21 -2.41 -10.47
N PRO A 19 -19.30 -1.64 -10.69
CA PRO A 19 -19.45 -0.29 -10.12
C PRO A 19 -19.24 -0.24 -8.59
N PHE A 20 -19.74 -1.19 -7.83
CA PHE A 20 -19.62 -1.19 -6.37
C PHE A 20 -18.15 -1.35 -5.92
N LEU A 21 -17.37 -2.18 -6.60
CA LEU A 21 -15.93 -2.34 -6.31
C LEU A 21 -15.15 -1.09 -6.72
N PHE A 22 -15.47 -0.53 -7.88
CA PHE A 22 -14.83 0.71 -8.31
C PHE A 22 -15.08 1.84 -7.33
N HIS A 23 -16.34 2.06 -6.93
CA HIS A 23 -16.69 3.13 -5.99
C HIS A 23 -16.15 2.90 -4.57
N TYR A 24 -15.97 1.66 -4.15
CA TYR A 24 -15.32 1.35 -2.87
C TYR A 24 -13.86 1.82 -2.85
N ILE A 25 -13.10 1.56 -3.90
CA ILE A 25 -11.67 1.90 -3.95
C ILE A 25 -11.42 3.36 -4.38
N ASP A 26 -12.30 3.94 -5.18
CA ASP A 26 -12.14 5.29 -5.76
C ASP A 26 -12.73 6.39 -4.88
N GLY A 27 -13.71 6.05 -4.04
CA GLY A 27 -14.42 7.01 -3.20
C GLY A 27 -13.71 7.32 -1.89
N GLY A 28 -14.05 8.46 -1.31
CA GLY A 28 -13.65 8.89 0.02
C GLY A 28 -14.83 9.00 0.98
N ALA A 29 -14.54 9.35 2.23
CA ALA A 29 -15.55 9.50 3.26
C ALA A 29 -16.36 10.79 3.09
N TYR A 30 -17.67 10.71 3.30
CA TYR A 30 -18.62 11.84 3.31
C TYR A 30 -18.50 12.72 2.04
N ALA A 31 -18.18 14.00 2.22
CA ALA A 31 -18.05 14.99 1.14
C ALA A 31 -16.70 14.95 0.42
N GLU A 32 -15.85 13.98 0.74
CA GLU A 32 -14.55 13.74 0.10
C GLU A 32 -13.55 14.92 0.18
N HIS A 33 -13.67 15.77 1.20
CA HIS A 33 -12.77 16.93 1.33
C HIS A 33 -11.30 16.49 1.44
N THR A 34 -11.00 15.50 2.29
CA THR A 34 -9.63 14.99 2.46
C THR A 34 -9.13 14.30 1.19
N LEU A 35 -9.97 13.51 0.52
CA LEU A 35 -9.61 12.87 -0.74
C LEU A 35 -9.17 13.91 -1.79
N LYS A 36 -9.94 15.00 -1.93
CA LYS A 36 -9.61 16.09 -2.86
C LYS A 36 -8.33 16.82 -2.46
N ARG A 37 -8.16 17.11 -1.18
CA ARG A 37 -6.95 17.75 -0.66
C ARG A 37 -5.70 16.90 -0.82
N ASN A 38 -5.77 15.60 -0.65
CA ASN A 38 -4.64 14.70 -0.87
C ASN A 38 -4.03 14.85 -2.27
N VAL A 39 -4.84 15.19 -3.27
CA VAL A 39 -4.36 15.43 -4.63
C VAL A 39 -3.91 16.89 -4.79
N ALA A 40 -4.72 17.85 -4.34
CA ALA A 40 -4.46 19.28 -4.51
C ALA A 40 -3.20 19.72 -3.74
N ASP A 41 -3.10 19.36 -2.48
CA ASP A 41 -1.97 19.75 -1.63
C ASP A 41 -0.63 19.19 -2.15
N LEU A 42 -0.63 18.00 -2.78
CA LEU A 42 0.57 17.46 -3.44
C LEU A 42 0.88 18.19 -4.76
N ALA A 43 -0.14 18.62 -5.50
CA ALA A 43 0.05 19.37 -6.74
C ALA A 43 0.62 20.78 -6.49
N ASP A 44 0.40 21.34 -5.31
CA ASP A 44 0.94 22.66 -4.91
C ASP A 44 2.44 22.60 -4.53
N ILE A 45 3.01 21.39 -4.36
CA ILE A 45 4.43 21.23 -4.03
C ILE A 45 5.26 21.39 -5.30
N ALA A 46 6.07 22.45 -5.35
CA ALA A 46 7.01 22.69 -6.43
C ALA A 46 8.45 22.34 -6.05
N LEU A 47 9.16 21.64 -6.94
CA LEU A 47 10.56 21.32 -6.76
C LEU A 47 11.44 22.50 -7.26
N ARG A 48 12.28 23.04 -6.38
CA ARG A 48 13.25 24.04 -6.75
C ARG A 48 14.47 23.39 -7.41
N GLN A 49 14.63 23.61 -8.70
CA GLN A 49 15.81 23.15 -9.42
C GLN A 49 17.09 23.82 -8.91
N ARG A 50 18.16 23.03 -8.83
CA ARG A 50 19.52 23.51 -8.56
C ARG A 50 20.43 22.97 -9.66
N VAL A 51 21.08 23.87 -10.38
CA VAL A 51 22.02 23.53 -11.45
C VAL A 51 23.45 23.48 -10.92
N LEU A 52 24.36 22.85 -11.68
CA LEU A 52 25.79 22.74 -11.39
C LEU A 52 26.12 22.00 -10.07
N ASN A 53 25.22 21.16 -9.58
CA ASN A 53 25.48 20.27 -8.46
C ASN A 53 25.86 18.87 -8.97
N ASN A 54 26.88 18.27 -8.34
CA ASN A 54 27.18 16.87 -8.59
C ASN A 54 26.06 15.98 -8.01
N MET A 55 25.52 15.10 -8.84
CA MET A 55 24.42 14.18 -8.50
C MET A 55 24.87 12.71 -8.52
N SER A 56 26.18 12.43 -8.59
CA SER A 56 26.71 11.06 -8.71
C SER A 56 26.39 10.17 -7.49
N GLU A 57 26.18 10.76 -6.33
CA GLU A 57 25.91 10.05 -5.07
C GLU A 57 24.45 10.22 -4.59
N LEU A 58 23.53 10.51 -5.51
CA LEU A 58 22.12 10.63 -5.16
C LEU A 58 21.58 9.29 -4.66
N SER A 59 21.07 9.26 -3.43
CA SER A 59 20.36 8.13 -2.84
C SER A 59 18.99 8.55 -2.34
N LEU A 60 17.99 7.66 -2.50
CA LEU A 60 16.68 7.78 -1.91
C LEU A 60 16.51 6.90 -0.67
N GLU A 61 17.58 6.18 -0.28
CA GLU A 61 17.53 5.32 0.90
C GLU A 61 17.16 6.10 2.15
N THR A 62 16.32 5.48 2.96
CA THR A 62 15.92 6.03 4.26
C THR A 62 15.77 4.92 5.30
N GLN A 63 15.95 5.29 6.56
CA GLN A 63 15.72 4.41 7.69
C GLN A 63 14.34 4.70 8.28
N LEU A 64 13.54 3.65 8.42
CA LEU A 64 12.25 3.74 9.12
C LEU A 64 12.11 2.56 10.05
N PHE A 65 11.91 2.83 11.33
CA PHE A 65 11.99 1.83 12.40
C PHE A 65 13.35 1.12 12.36
N SER A 66 13.35 -0.21 12.20
CA SER A 66 14.57 -1.01 12.10
C SER A 66 14.88 -1.43 10.65
N GLU A 67 14.23 -0.82 9.67
CA GLU A 67 14.30 -1.24 8.27
C GLU A 67 14.95 -0.16 7.40
N THR A 68 15.82 -0.59 6.47
CA THR A 68 16.33 0.24 5.38
C THR A 68 15.40 0.11 4.19
N LEU A 69 14.86 1.24 3.75
CA LEU A 69 13.98 1.34 2.60
C LEU A 69 14.74 1.93 1.42
N ALA A 70 14.50 1.42 0.22
CA ALA A 70 15.14 1.96 -0.99
C ALA A 70 14.68 3.38 -1.33
N MET A 71 13.51 3.80 -0.81
CA MET A 71 12.97 5.16 -0.92
C MET A 71 11.95 5.40 0.20
N PRO A 72 11.64 6.65 0.56
CA PRO A 72 10.71 7.00 1.65
C PRO A 72 9.23 6.80 1.25
N VAL A 73 8.89 5.58 0.81
CA VAL A 73 7.54 5.20 0.37
C VAL A 73 7.20 3.83 0.92
N ALA A 74 5.96 3.64 1.34
CA ALA A 74 5.39 2.34 1.69
C ALA A 74 4.05 2.16 0.98
N LEU A 75 3.70 0.94 0.60
CA LEU A 75 2.36 0.64 0.10
C LEU A 75 1.39 0.55 1.27
N SER A 76 0.41 1.44 1.28
CA SER A 76 -0.64 1.48 2.29
C SER A 76 -1.55 0.23 2.24
N PRO A 77 -2.22 -0.11 3.36
CA PRO A 77 -3.17 -1.20 3.36
C PRO A 77 -4.39 -0.86 2.49
N VAL A 78 -4.72 -1.76 1.58
CA VAL A 78 -5.92 -1.66 0.73
C VAL A 78 -6.78 -2.88 0.97
N GLY A 79 -8.02 -2.66 1.41
CA GLY A 79 -8.98 -3.73 1.62
C GLY A 79 -9.41 -4.38 0.31
N LEU A 80 -9.73 -5.68 0.37
CA LEU A 80 -10.32 -6.44 -0.72
C LEU A 80 -9.53 -6.43 -2.04
N THR A 81 -8.20 -6.25 -1.99
CA THR A 81 -7.37 -6.11 -3.20
C THR A 81 -7.48 -7.32 -4.13
N GLY A 82 -7.66 -8.51 -3.58
CA GLY A 82 -7.90 -9.74 -4.36
C GLY A 82 -9.19 -9.76 -5.15
N MET A 83 -10.15 -8.87 -4.84
CA MET A 83 -11.38 -8.69 -5.63
C MET A 83 -11.19 -7.81 -6.86
N TYR A 84 -10.18 -6.93 -6.87
CA TYR A 84 -9.88 -6.06 -8.01
C TYR A 84 -8.99 -6.75 -9.04
N ALA A 85 -8.09 -7.60 -8.56
CA ALA A 85 -7.23 -8.43 -9.40
C ALA A 85 -7.00 -9.78 -8.71
N ARG A 86 -6.92 -10.85 -9.50
CA ARG A 86 -6.64 -12.18 -8.95
C ARG A 86 -5.37 -12.16 -8.11
N ARG A 87 -5.48 -12.52 -6.82
CA ARG A 87 -4.38 -12.49 -5.84
C ARG A 87 -3.71 -11.10 -5.75
N GLY A 88 -4.51 -10.04 -5.74
CA GLY A 88 -4.03 -8.66 -5.80
C GLY A 88 -3.05 -8.30 -4.70
N GLU A 89 -3.26 -8.77 -3.47
CA GLU A 89 -2.37 -8.57 -2.33
C GLU A 89 -0.98 -9.19 -2.58
N VAL A 90 -0.94 -10.42 -3.13
CA VAL A 90 0.32 -11.10 -3.48
C VAL A 90 1.06 -10.35 -4.58
N GLN A 91 0.34 -9.83 -5.59
CA GLN A 91 0.94 -9.06 -6.68
C GLN A 91 1.52 -7.73 -6.16
N ALA A 92 0.78 -7.02 -5.30
CA ALA A 92 1.22 -5.77 -4.70
C ALA A 92 2.44 -5.99 -3.78
N ALA A 93 2.41 -7.03 -2.96
CA ALA A 93 3.52 -7.39 -2.09
C ALA A 93 4.81 -7.69 -2.89
N ARG A 94 4.71 -8.48 -3.96
CA ARG A 94 5.85 -8.76 -4.85
C ARG A 94 6.39 -7.50 -5.53
N ALA A 95 5.50 -6.59 -5.94
CA ALA A 95 5.91 -5.33 -6.56
C ALA A 95 6.65 -4.44 -5.56
N ALA A 96 6.19 -4.37 -4.31
CA ALA A 96 6.85 -3.64 -3.24
C ALA A 96 8.22 -4.25 -2.89
N ASP A 97 8.29 -5.58 -2.74
CA ASP A 97 9.53 -6.30 -2.46
C ASP A 97 10.58 -6.06 -3.55
N ALA A 98 10.18 -6.14 -4.83
CA ALA A 98 11.05 -5.86 -5.97
C ALA A 98 11.57 -4.40 -6.02
N LYS A 99 10.87 -3.46 -5.38
CA LYS A 99 11.27 -2.05 -5.26
C LYS A 99 11.95 -1.71 -3.95
N GLY A 100 12.13 -2.66 -3.05
CA GLY A 100 12.77 -2.45 -1.75
C GLY A 100 11.96 -1.55 -0.81
N ILE A 101 10.63 -1.57 -0.90
CA ILE A 101 9.72 -0.80 -0.06
C ILE A 101 8.77 -1.71 0.72
N PRO A 102 8.25 -1.29 1.89
CA PRO A 102 7.30 -2.08 2.65
C PRO A 102 5.96 -2.24 1.96
N PHE A 103 5.37 -3.41 2.11
CA PHE A 103 3.97 -3.69 1.80
C PHE A 103 3.18 -3.86 3.10
N THR A 104 2.02 -3.22 3.20
CA THR A 104 1.11 -3.36 4.35
C THR A 104 -0.09 -4.21 3.97
N LEU A 105 -0.25 -5.35 4.63
CA LEU A 105 -1.43 -6.20 4.44
C LEU A 105 -2.59 -5.68 5.29
N SER A 106 -3.77 -5.55 4.70
CA SER A 106 -4.98 -5.12 5.40
C SER A 106 -5.60 -6.25 6.24
N THR A 107 -6.25 -5.91 7.36
CA THR A 107 -7.10 -6.85 8.12
C THR A 107 -8.21 -7.45 7.25
N VAL A 108 -8.71 -6.69 6.27
CA VAL A 108 -9.78 -7.13 5.34
C VAL A 108 -9.23 -7.53 3.97
N SER A 109 -8.04 -8.13 3.94
CA SER A 109 -7.47 -8.73 2.73
C SER A 109 -8.25 -9.97 2.28
N VAL A 110 -8.28 -10.23 0.99
CA VAL A 110 -8.84 -11.48 0.42
C VAL A 110 -7.82 -12.61 0.50
N CYS A 111 -6.54 -12.32 0.21
CA CYS A 111 -5.48 -13.30 0.38
C CYS A 111 -5.07 -13.38 1.85
N PRO A 112 -5.03 -14.60 2.42
CA PRO A 112 -4.58 -14.77 3.80
C PRO A 112 -3.09 -14.45 3.96
N ILE A 113 -2.70 -14.10 5.18
CA ILE A 113 -1.33 -13.70 5.52
C ILE A 113 -0.31 -14.79 5.14
N GLU A 114 -0.69 -16.07 5.30
CA GLU A 114 0.12 -17.24 5.01
C GLU A 114 0.36 -17.46 3.51
N GLU A 115 -0.44 -16.80 2.67
CA GLU A 115 -0.25 -16.81 1.22
C GLU A 115 0.63 -15.64 0.78
N VAL A 116 0.51 -14.49 1.43
CA VAL A 116 1.24 -13.26 1.05
C VAL A 116 2.67 -13.30 1.56
N ALA A 117 2.90 -13.68 2.82
CA ALA A 117 4.22 -13.67 3.44
C ALA A 117 5.28 -14.50 2.69
N PRO A 118 5.00 -15.75 2.26
CA PRO A 118 6.00 -16.55 1.51
C PRO A 118 6.28 -16.02 0.10
N ALA A 119 5.47 -15.11 -0.41
CA ALA A 119 5.60 -14.58 -1.77
C ALA A 119 6.66 -13.46 -1.88
N ILE A 120 7.19 -12.98 -0.76
CA ILE A 120 8.15 -11.87 -0.65
C ILE A 120 9.33 -12.26 0.24
N LYS A 121 10.45 -11.55 0.10
CA LYS A 121 11.67 -11.77 0.89
C LYS A 121 11.75 -10.83 2.09
N ARG A 122 11.25 -9.61 1.94
CA ARG A 122 11.23 -8.62 3.01
C ARG A 122 10.10 -8.93 3.99
N PRO A 123 10.26 -8.62 5.28
CA PRO A 123 9.14 -8.60 6.21
C PRO A 123 8.03 -7.67 5.69
N MET A 124 6.79 -8.04 5.88
CA MET A 124 5.67 -7.15 5.59
C MET A 124 5.16 -6.48 6.85
N TRP A 125 4.40 -5.41 6.67
CA TRP A 125 3.63 -4.76 7.71
C TRP A 125 2.20 -5.30 7.71
N PHE A 126 1.54 -5.23 8.85
CA PHE A 126 0.15 -5.66 8.98
C PHE A 126 -0.70 -4.56 9.60
N GLN A 127 -1.81 -4.22 8.94
CA GLN A 127 -2.76 -3.25 9.46
C GLN A 127 -3.85 -3.97 10.26
N LEU A 128 -4.09 -3.52 11.50
CA LEU A 128 -5.06 -4.07 12.43
C LEU A 128 -6.20 -3.10 12.69
N TYR A 129 -7.43 -3.55 12.48
CA TYR A 129 -8.63 -2.93 13.03
C TYR A 129 -8.94 -3.45 14.43
N VAL A 130 -9.45 -2.57 15.29
CA VAL A 130 -10.01 -2.97 16.59
C VAL A 130 -11.42 -3.54 16.36
N LEU A 131 -11.52 -4.86 16.43
CA LEU A 131 -12.78 -5.55 16.31
C LEU A 131 -13.39 -5.88 17.67
N LYS A 132 -14.71 -6.01 17.73
CA LYS A 132 -15.42 -6.43 18.94
C LYS A 132 -14.97 -7.82 19.40
N ASP A 133 -14.72 -8.73 18.45
CA ASP A 133 -14.22 -10.07 18.73
C ASP A 133 -12.71 -10.02 19.05
N ARG A 134 -12.41 -10.11 20.33
CA ARG A 134 -11.03 -10.12 20.83
C ARG A 134 -10.29 -11.41 20.50
N GLY A 135 -10.98 -12.52 20.36
CA GLY A 135 -10.41 -13.81 19.95
C GLY A 135 -9.88 -13.73 18.53
N PHE A 136 -10.66 -13.14 17.62
CA PHE A 136 -10.22 -12.88 16.25
C PHE A 136 -8.97 -12.00 16.20
N MET A 137 -8.96 -10.89 16.95
CA MET A 137 -7.80 -9.98 16.99
C MET A 137 -6.54 -10.69 17.47
N LYS A 138 -6.64 -11.46 18.56
CA LYS A 138 -5.52 -12.24 19.10
C LYS A 138 -4.99 -13.24 18.07
N ASN A 139 -5.89 -13.98 17.43
CA ASN A 139 -5.52 -14.91 16.36
C ASN A 139 -4.84 -14.21 15.18
N ALA A 140 -5.36 -13.07 14.73
CA ALA A 140 -4.75 -12.30 13.65
C ALA A 140 -3.32 -11.84 14.00
N LEU A 141 -3.09 -11.37 15.24
CA LEU A 141 -1.77 -10.97 15.71
C LEU A 141 -0.80 -12.16 15.83
N GLU A 142 -1.27 -13.29 16.33
CA GLU A 142 -0.46 -14.53 16.41
C GLU A 142 -0.03 -15.00 15.02
N ARG A 143 -0.93 -14.99 14.05
CA ARG A 143 -0.64 -15.32 12.65
C ARG A 143 0.32 -14.32 12.01
N ALA A 144 0.12 -13.02 12.26
CA ALA A 144 1.02 -11.96 11.78
C ALA A 144 2.44 -12.18 12.33
N LYS A 145 2.56 -12.46 13.63
CA LYS A 145 3.84 -12.78 14.27
C LYS A 145 4.49 -14.02 13.67
N ALA A 146 3.72 -15.09 13.49
CA ALA A 146 4.21 -16.34 12.89
C ALA A 146 4.67 -16.15 11.43
N ALA A 147 4.05 -15.22 10.71
CA ALA A 147 4.42 -14.85 9.34
C ALA A 147 5.61 -13.87 9.24
N GLY A 148 6.23 -13.48 10.37
CA GLY A 148 7.39 -12.59 10.39
C GLY A 148 7.07 -11.12 10.16
N VAL A 149 5.84 -10.68 10.46
CA VAL A 149 5.49 -9.26 10.42
C VAL A 149 6.32 -8.46 11.43
N THR A 150 6.92 -7.36 11.00
CA THR A 150 7.80 -6.52 11.82
C THR A 150 7.09 -5.28 12.37
N THR A 151 6.08 -4.79 11.67
CA THR A 151 5.41 -3.53 12.00
C THR A 151 3.90 -3.71 11.99
N LEU A 152 3.26 -3.22 13.07
CA LEU A 152 1.81 -3.14 13.17
C LEU A 152 1.34 -1.72 12.85
N VAL A 153 0.45 -1.60 11.87
CA VAL A 153 -0.22 -0.34 11.51
C VAL A 153 -1.61 -0.35 12.15
N PHE A 154 -1.75 0.44 13.19
CA PHE A 154 -2.99 0.50 13.97
C PHE A 154 -3.89 1.64 13.47
N THR A 155 -5.11 1.30 12.99
CA THR A 155 -6.06 2.27 12.42
C THR A 155 -7.48 2.08 12.94
#